data_595ff49c1d71900345fec7bf7784ed2e
#
_entry.id   595ff49c1d71900345fec7bf7784ed2e
#
_cell.length_a   1.000
_cell.length_b   1.000
_cell.length_c   1.000
_cell.angle_alpha   90.00
_cell.angle_beta   90.00
_cell.angle_gamma   90.00
#
_symmetry.space_group_name_H-M   'P 1'
#
loop_
_entity.id
_entity.type
_entity.pdbx_description
1 polymer ?
#
loop_
_entity_poly.entity_id
_entity_poly.type
_entity_poly.pdbx_seq_one_letter_code
_entity_poly.pdbx_strand_id
1 'polypeptide(L)'
;LERSKAAEDLAEIERSLPDIQITDHAVQEKREAEADWNRKVGAARQELHVLAELKTRKVSLREDMEALNVEIARLKTLERGFSKDGVPAMLIEQALPELEDETNRVLSRLSNYSMSVNFPTQRDLKDVRRTDKLETLDITISDGSSTRDYETYSGGEAFRINFSIRLALARLLARRNGAQLRTLVIDEGFGNQDAEGRQRLVEAIGLVTEDFDMIMVITHIEELKEQFPNRIEVEKVPSGSRVSVIRG
;
A
#
# COMPACT_ATOMS: atom_id res chain seq x y z
N LEU A 1 -69.27 69.77 -70.50
CA LEU A 1 -68.12 70.26 -69.72
C LEU A 1 -67.95 69.50 -68.39
N GLU A 2 -69.00 69.23 -67.61
CA GLU A 2 -68.85 68.46 -66.32
C GLU A 2 -68.49 66.99 -66.48
N ARG A 3 -69.04 66.31 -67.52
CA ARG A 3 -68.71 64.89 -67.85
C ARG A 3 -67.25 64.74 -68.26
N SER A 4 -66.68 65.73 -68.94
CA SER A 4 -65.27 65.68 -69.41
C SER A 4 -64.34 65.87 -68.25
N LYS A 5 -64.72 66.78 -67.29
CA LYS A 5 -63.88 66.97 -66.08
C LYS A 5 -63.92 65.79 -65.12
N ALA A 6 -65.12 65.16 -64.97
CA ALA A 6 -65.26 63.99 -64.15
C ALA A 6 -64.43 62.77 -64.73
N ALA A 7 -64.34 62.65 -66.06
CA ALA A 7 -63.56 61.62 -66.70
C ALA A 7 -62.02 61.87 -66.53
N GLU A 8 -61.58 63.11 -66.57
CA GLU A 8 -60.21 63.54 -66.34
C GLU A 8 -59.79 63.24 -64.86
N ASP A 9 -60.69 63.66 -63.94
CA ASP A 9 -60.48 63.44 -62.49
C ASP A 9 -60.41 61.91 -62.19
N LEU A 10 -61.26 61.09 -62.81
CA LEU A 10 -61.24 59.61 -62.64
C LEU A 10 -59.97 59.04 -63.22
N ALA A 11 -59.51 59.46 -64.38
CA ALA A 11 -58.28 59.01 -64.99
C ALA A 11 -57.03 59.41 -64.18
N GLU A 12 -57.07 60.54 -63.51
CA GLU A 12 -55.99 60.98 -62.61
C GLU A 12 -55.98 60.19 -61.32
N ILE A 13 -57.15 59.86 -60.75
CA ILE A 13 -57.26 58.94 -59.58
C ILE A 13 -56.78 57.54 -59.94
N GLU A 14 -57.24 57.00 -61.08
CA GLU A 14 -56.79 55.66 -61.53
C GLU A 14 -55.27 55.61 -61.76
N ARG A 15 -54.63 56.71 -62.23
CA ARG A 15 -53.17 56.77 -62.39
C ARG A 15 -52.43 56.89 -61.04
N SER A 16 -53.12 57.53 -60.06
CA SER A 16 -52.53 57.70 -58.73
C SER A 16 -52.69 56.45 -57.83
N LEU A 17 -53.62 55.56 -58.15
CA LEU A 17 -53.79 54.31 -57.41
C LEU A 17 -52.58 53.39 -57.68
N PRO A 18 -51.91 52.96 -56.66
CA PRO A 18 -50.85 52.02 -56.80
C PRO A 18 -51.41 50.72 -57.41
N ASP A 19 -50.65 50.12 -58.34
CA ASP A 19 -51.01 48.80 -58.90
C ASP A 19 -51.14 47.77 -57.74
N ILE A 20 -52.41 47.39 -57.50
CA ILE A 20 -52.76 46.45 -56.40
C ILE A 20 -51.95 45.19 -56.52
N GLN A 21 -51.70 44.66 -57.69
CA GLN A 21 -50.90 43.43 -57.90
C GLN A 21 -49.44 43.61 -57.46
N ILE A 22 -48.83 44.76 -57.78
CA ILE A 22 -47.45 45.07 -57.37
C ILE A 22 -47.39 45.25 -55.84
N THR A 23 -48.40 45.90 -55.27
CA THR A 23 -48.47 46.14 -53.81
C THR A 23 -48.70 44.80 -53.06
N ASP A 24 -49.59 43.92 -53.53
CA ASP A 24 -49.82 42.59 -52.97
C ASP A 24 -48.59 41.72 -53.07
N HIS A 25 -47.85 41.71 -54.19
CA HIS A 25 -46.61 41.00 -54.31
C HIS A 25 -45.55 41.49 -53.31
N ALA A 26 -45.38 42.82 -53.19
CA ALA A 26 -44.48 43.41 -52.24
C ALA A 26 -44.82 43.08 -50.77
N VAL A 27 -46.13 43.05 -50.47
CA VAL A 27 -46.62 42.64 -49.12
C VAL A 27 -46.32 41.16 -48.88
N GLN A 28 -46.54 40.31 -49.90
CA GLN A 28 -46.26 38.89 -49.79
C GLN A 28 -44.77 38.62 -49.57
N GLU A 29 -43.87 39.23 -50.32
CA GLU A 29 -42.41 39.15 -50.14
C GLU A 29 -42.00 39.55 -48.71
N LYS A 30 -42.59 40.63 -48.17
CA LYS A 30 -42.31 41.09 -46.81
C LYS A 30 -42.79 40.11 -45.76
N ARG A 31 -43.97 39.50 -45.95
CA ARG A 31 -44.48 38.43 -45.07
C ARG A 31 -43.62 37.20 -45.08
N GLU A 32 -43.13 36.78 -46.22
CA GLU A 32 -42.20 35.63 -46.36
C GLU A 32 -40.87 35.95 -45.67
N ALA A 33 -40.31 37.13 -45.90
CA ALA A 33 -39.11 37.58 -45.21
C ALA A 33 -39.29 37.66 -43.70
N GLU A 34 -40.43 38.18 -43.21
CA GLU A 34 -40.77 38.20 -41.79
C GLU A 34 -40.85 36.79 -41.21
N ALA A 35 -41.53 35.86 -41.90
CA ALA A 35 -41.62 34.48 -41.44
C ALA A 35 -40.26 33.80 -41.42
N ASP A 36 -39.37 34.08 -42.37
CA ASP A 36 -37.99 33.55 -42.35
C ASP A 36 -37.18 34.13 -41.20
N TRP A 37 -37.26 35.45 -40.97
CA TRP A 37 -36.61 36.08 -39.80
C TRP A 37 -37.15 35.57 -38.48
N ASN A 38 -38.45 35.36 -38.35
CA ASN A 38 -39.04 34.78 -37.13
C ASN A 38 -38.56 33.37 -36.86
N ARG A 39 -38.38 32.53 -37.89
CA ARG A 39 -37.76 31.20 -37.78
C ARG A 39 -36.32 31.29 -37.30
N LYS A 40 -35.50 32.18 -37.91
CA LYS A 40 -34.10 32.40 -37.52
C LYS A 40 -33.99 32.90 -36.07
N VAL A 41 -34.84 33.86 -35.68
CA VAL A 41 -34.87 34.35 -34.30
C VAL A 41 -35.29 33.25 -33.31
N GLY A 42 -36.29 32.43 -33.68
CA GLY A 42 -36.70 31.29 -32.88
C GLY A 42 -35.56 30.27 -32.67
N ALA A 43 -34.87 29.90 -33.73
CA ALA A 43 -33.72 28.99 -33.68
C ALA A 43 -32.59 29.58 -32.81
N ALA A 44 -32.22 30.82 -33.02
CA ALA A 44 -31.18 31.50 -32.21
C ALA A 44 -31.53 31.60 -30.72
N ARG A 45 -32.81 31.83 -30.39
CA ARG A 45 -33.27 31.81 -28.99
C ARG A 45 -33.16 30.45 -28.36
N GLN A 46 -33.49 29.38 -29.11
CA GLN A 46 -33.35 28.00 -28.64
C GLN A 46 -31.91 27.66 -28.40
N GLU A 47 -30.99 28.02 -29.31
CA GLU A 47 -29.56 27.82 -29.14
C GLU A 47 -29.00 28.53 -27.90
N LEU A 48 -29.44 29.81 -27.69
CA LEU A 48 -29.06 30.57 -26.50
C LEU A 48 -29.55 29.90 -25.19
N HIS A 49 -30.74 29.32 -25.21
CA HIS A 49 -31.28 28.59 -24.05
C HIS A 49 -30.45 27.36 -23.73
N VAL A 50 -30.14 26.52 -24.75
CA VAL A 50 -29.27 25.37 -24.63
C VAL A 50 -27.87 25.73 -24.13
N LEU A 51 -27.30 26.82 -24.65
CA LEU A 51 -25.99 27.31 -24.20
C LEU A 51 -26.02 27.76 -22.73
N ALA A 52 -27.12 28.42 -22.29
CA ALA A 52 -27.27 28.81 -20.90
C ALA A 52 -27.34 27.59 -19.96
N GLU A 53 -28.11 26.55 -20.33
CA GLU A 53 -28.18 25.32 -19.57
C GLU A 53 -26.83 24.59 -19.51
N LEU A 54 -26.12 24.50 -20.67
CA LEU A 54 -24.80 23.90 -20.73
C LEU A 54 -23.76 24.64 -19.89
N LYS A 55 -23.83 25.98 -19.82
CA LYS A 55 -22.97 26.79 -18.96
C LYS A 55 -23.23 26.49 -17.50
N THR A 56 -24.47 26.42 -17.06
CA THR A 56 -24.84 26.09 -15.68
C THR A 56 -24.34 24.68 -15.32
N ARG A 57 -24.59 23.70 -16.18
CA ARG A 57 -24.14 22.32 -15.99
C ARG A 57 -22.61 22.23 -15.93
N LYS A 58 -21.90 23.00 -16.77
CA LYS A 58 -20.43 23.06 -16.75
C LYS A 58 -19.90 23.58 -15.42
N VAL A 59 -20.53 24.58 -14.82
CA VAL A 59 -20.14 25.13 -13.50
C VAL A 59 -20.32 24.06 -12.44
N SER A 60 -21.50 23.45 -12.35
CA SER A 60 -21.79 22.40 -11.39
C SER A 60 -20.81 21.22 -11.52
N LEU A 61 -20.55 20.74 -12.74
CA LEU A 61 -19.59 19.65 -12.96
C LEU A 61 -18.15 20.01 -12.56
N ARG A 62 -17.77 21.28 -12.66
CA ARG A 62 -16.45 21.72 -12.19
C ARG A 62 -16.36 21.72 -10.66
N GLU A 63 -17.40 22.17 -9.98
CA GLU A 63 -17.48 22.13 -8.52
C GLU A 63 -17.41 20.68 -8.01
N ASP A 64 -18.16 19.77 -8.63
CA ASP A 64 -18.12 18.34 -8.32
C ASP A 64 -16.72 17.75 -8.56
N MET A 65 -16.08 18.11 -9.69
CA MET A 65 -14.71 17.68 -9.98
C MET A 65 -13.70 18.17 -8.94
N GLU A 66 -13.80 19.43 -8.51
CA GLU A 66 -12.91 19.99 -7.49
C GLU A 66 -13.10 19.27 -6.15
N ALA A 67 -14.35 19.03 -5.73
CA ALA A 67 -14.65 18.28 -4.51
C ALA A 67 -14.08 16.86 -4.56
N LEU A 68 -14.33 16.15 -5.68
CA LEU A 68 -13.80 14.80 -5.87
C LEU A 68 -12.26 14.76 -5.92
N ASN A 69 -11.63 15.76 -6.53
CA ASN A 69 -10.16 15.83 -6.57
C ASN A 69 -9.55 15.99 -5.17
N VAL A 70 -10.19 16.78 -4.30
CA VAL A 70 -9.77 16.92 -2.90
C VAL A 70 -9.89 15.59 -2.16
N GLU A 71 -10.99 14.86 -2.36
CA GLU A 71 -11.19 13.55 -1.75
C GLU A 71 -10.19 12.52 -2.25
N ILE A 72 -9.97 12.46 -3.56
CA ILE A 72 -8.95 11.58 -4.17
C ILE A 72 -7.56 11.89 -3.61
N ALA A 73 -7.20 13.17 -3.44
CA ALA A 73 -5.91 13.55 -2.87
C ALA A 73 -5.77 13.05 -1.42
N ARG A 74 -6.83 13.16 -0.61
CA ARG A 74 -6.85 12.64 0.76
C ARG A 74 -6.71 11.12 0.79
N LEU A 75 -7.48 10.40 -0.04
CA LEU A 75 -7.43 8.95 -0.13
C LEU A 75 -6.06 8.45 -0.59
N LYS A 76 -5.44 9.11 -1.58
CA LYS A 76 -4.08 8.79 -2.02
C LYS A 76 -3.03 9.02 -0.92
N THR A 77 -3.22 10.04 -0.08
CA THR A 77 -2.34 10.27 1.07
C THR A 77 -2.49 9.15 2.11
N LEU A 78 -3.72 8.73 2.40
CA LEU A 78 -3.99 7.59 3.28
C LEU A 78 -3.44 6.29 2.70
N GLU A 79 -3.68 6.02 1.43
CA GLU A 79 -3.14 4.85 0.72
C GLU A 79 -1.61 4.78 0.86
N ARG A 80 -0.91 5.89 0.64
CA ARG A 80 0.54 5.97 0.82
C ARG A 80 0.93 5.75 2.28
N GLY A 81 0.20 6.36 3.23
CA GLY A 81 0.47 6.19 4.66
C GLY A 81 0.31 4.75 5.14
N PHE A 82 -0.65 4.01 4.61
CA PHE A 82 -0.89 2.61 4.97
C PHE A 82 -0.24 1.60 4.01
N SER A 83 0.48 2.07 2.99
CA SER A 83 1.28 1.19 2.13
C SER A 83 2.42 0.55 2.91
N LYS A 84 3.05 -0.46 2.32
CA LYS A 84 4.22 -1.15 2.91
C LYS A 84 5.37 -0.19 3.27
N ASP A 85 5.52 0.92 2.52
CA ASP A 85 6.59 1.91 2.67
C ASP A 85 6.14 3.12 3.54
N GLY A 86 4.96 3.06 4.16
CA GLY A 86 4.40 4.09 5.02
C GLY A 86 4.53 3.75 6.51
N VAL A 87 3.41 3.84 7.24
CA VAL A 87 3.36 3.54 8.68
C VAL A 87 3.93 2.17 9.04
N PRO A 88 3.66 1.08 8.29
CA PRO A 88 4.29 -0.21 8.57
C PRO A 88 5.82 -0.17 8.53
N ALA A 89 6.43 0.50 7.54
CA ALA A 89 7.88 0.65 7.47
C ALA A 89 8.43 1.42 8.68
N MET A 90 7.79 2.53 9.05
CA MET A 90 8.17 3.30 10.25
C MET A 90 8.12 2.46 11.54
N LEU A 91 7.10 1.62 11.69
CA LEU A 91 6.98 0.74 12.86
C LEU A 91 8.09 -0.31 12.89
N ILE A 92 8.45 -0.84 11.73
CA ILE A 92 9.58 -1.78 11.59
C ILE A 92 10.89 -1.05 11.94
N GLU A 93 11.17 0.10 11.34
CA GLU A 93 12.37 0.89 11.62
C GLU A 93 12.54 1.21 13.10
N GLN A 94 11.45 1.53 13.79
CA GLN A 94 11.47 1.77 15.25
C GLN A 94 11.74 0.49 16.06
N ALA A 95 11.41 -0.68 15.53
CA ALA A 95 11.61 -1.96 16.21
C ALA A 95 12.98 -2.57 15.95
N LEU A 96 13.62 -2.21 14.82
CA LEU A 96 14.88 -2.82 14.40
C LEU A 96 16.03 -2.66 15.39
N PRO A 97 16.28 -1.50 16.00
CA PRO A 97 17.36 -1.36 16.97
C PRO A 97 17.21 -2.32 18.17
N GLU A 98 15.99 -2.46 18.69
CA GLU A 98 15.70 -3.38 19.80
C GLU A 98 15.86 -4.85 19.36
N LEU A 99 15.44 -5.18 18.13
CA LEU A 99 15.63 -6.50 17.54
C LEU A 99 17.12 -6.81 17.33
N GLU A 100 17.90 -5.83 16.89
CA GLU A 100 19.34 -5.93 16.66
C GLU A 100 20.08 -6.20 17.97
N ASP A 101 19.79 -5.42 19.00
CA ASP A 101 20.38 -5.58 20.34
C ASP A 101 20.07 -6.94 20.92
N GLU A 102 18.80 -7.38 20.88
CA GLU A 102 18.40 -8.70 21.38
C GLU A 102 19.01 -9.84 20.56
N THR A 103 19.05 -9.70 19.23
CA THR A 103 19.70 -10.68 18.35
C THR A 103 21.17 -10.81 18.67
N ASN A 104 21.87 -9.69 18.81
CA ASN A 104 23.30 -9.66 19.12
C ASN A 104 23.60 -10.21 20.50
N ARG A 105 22.72 -10.01 21.48
CA ARG A 105 22.84 -10.60 22.82
C ARG A 105 22.82 -12.12 22.77
N VAL A 106 21.94 -12.70 21.95
CA VAL A 106 21.87 -14.18 21.78
C VAL A 106 23.03 -14.66 20.89
N LEU A 107 23.26 -14.00 19.75
CA LEU A 107 24.26 -14.40 18.79
C LEU A 107 25.69 -14.35 19.36
N SER A 108 26.01 -13.38 20.19
CA SER A 108 27.32 -13.29 20.86
C SER A 108 27.61 -14.55 21.70
N ARG A 109 26.62 -15.11 22.37
CA ARG A 109 26.76 -16.36 23.13
C ARG A 109 26.92 -17.56 22.22
N LEU A 110 26.12 -17.63 21.15
CA LEU A 110 26.18 -18.75 20.20
C LEU A 110 27.44 -18.77 19.34
N SER A 111 28.02 -17.60 19.08
CA SER A 111 29.21 -17.44 18.24
C SER A 111 30.51 -17.26 19.01
N ASN A 112 30.46 -17.36 20.33
CA ASN A 112 31.62 -17.03 21.18
C ASN A 112 32.16 -15.60 20.92
N TYR A 113 31.24 -14.63 20.81
CA TYR A 113 31.54 -13.20 20.54
C TYR A 113 32.23 -12.90 19.20
N SER A 114 32.18 -13.85 18.25
CA SER A 114 32.84 -13.69 16.97
C SER A 114 31.94 -13.05 15.90
N MET A 115 30.63 -12.99 16.09
CA MET A 115 29.69 -12.55 15.09
C MET A 115 28.72 -11.49 15.68
N SER A 116 28.34 -10.56 14.82
CA SER A 116 27.25 -9.59 15.09
C SER A 116 26.41 -9.39 13.85
N VAL A 117 25.09 -9.16 14.07
CA VAL A 117 24.12 -8.87 13.03
C VAL A 117 23.82 -7.37 13.00
N ASN A 118 23.53 -6.86 11.81
CA ASN A 118 23.01 -5.51 11.60
C ASN A 118 21.89 -5.58 10.57
N PHE A 119 20.83 -4.78 10.76
CA PHE A 119 19.65 -4.66 9.89
C PHE A 119 19.63 -3.30 9.19
N PRO A 120 20.41 -3.09 8.11
CA PRO A 120 20.36 -1.84 7.35
C PRO A 120 18.99 -1.67 6.68
N THR A 121 18.38 -0.50 6.88
CA THR A 121 17.10 -0.14 6.27
C THR A 121 17.25 0.59 4.94
N GLN A 122 18.47 0.96 4.59
CA GLN A 122 18.78 1.68 3.37
C GLN A 122 19.98 1.08 2.67
N ARG A 123 19.85 0.91 1.36
CA ARG A 123 20.92 0.45 0.49
C ARG A 123 21.22 1.49 -0.58
N ASP A 124 22.48 1.77 -0.83
CA ASP A 124 22.88 2.63 -1.94
C ASP A 124 22.57 1.96 -3.27
N LEU A 125 21.95 2.70 -4.19
CA LEU A 125 21.72 2.21 -5.54
C LEU A 125 23.07 2.01 -6.24
N LYS A 126 23.21 0.88 -6.94
CA LYS A 126 24.42 0.59 -7.75
C LYS A 126 24.67 1.58 -8.89
N ASP A 127 23.69 2.42 -9.21
CA ASP A 127 23.80 3.45 -10.23
C ASP A 127 24.33 4.76 -9.60
N VAL A 128 25.60 5.05 -9.85
CA VAL A 128 26.34 6.24 -9.34
C VAL A 128 25.67 7.57 -9.72
N ARG A 129 24.71 7.57 -10.65
CA ARG A 129 23.97 8.76 -11.10
C ARG A 129 22.73 9.07 -10.28
N ARG A 130 22.30 8.17 -9.40
CA ARG A 130 21.15 8.34 -8.52
C ARG A 130 21.60 8.43 -7.08
N THR A 131 21.27 9.54 -6.43
CA THR A 131 21.50 9.80 -5.00
C THR A 131 20.38 9.23 -4.11
N ASP A 132 19.36 8.63 -4.72
CA ASP A 132 18.23 8.06 -3.98
C ASP A 132 18.68 6.75 -3.34
N LYS A 133 18.39 6.59 -2.05
CA LYS A 133 18.60 5.33 -1.34
C LYS A 133 17.36 4.45 -1.55
N LEU A 134 17.59 3.18 -1.79
CA LEU A 134 16.53 2.20 -1.82
C LEU A 134 16.21 1.78 -0.38
N GLU A 135 14.96 1.92 0.02
CA GLU A 135 14.49 1.33 1.28
C GLU A 135 14.49 -0.19 1.14
N THR A 136 15.23 -0.85 2.00
CA THR A 136 15.40 -2.31 2.02
C THR A 136 15.46 -2.79 3.46
N LEU A 137 15.26 -4.06 3.67
CA LEU A 137 15.53 -4.73 4.94
C LEU A 137 16.51 -5.87 4.65
N ASP A 138 17.78 -5.51 4.66
CA ASP A 138 18.85 -6.48 4.46
C ASP A 138 19.35 -7.01 5.82
N ILE A 139 19.98 -8.17 5.81
CA ILE A 139 20.61 -8.73 6.99
C ILE A 139 22.10 -8.86 6.69
N THR A 140 22.90 -8.07 7.37
CA THR A 140 24.35 -8.12 7.24
C THR A 140 24.99 -8.64 8.53
N ILE A 141 26.01 -9.44 8.37
CA ILE A 141 26.73 -10.06 9.49
C ILE A 141 28.19 -9.63 9.44
N SER A 142 28.68 -9.16 10.59
CA SER A 142 30.10 -8.91 10.81
C SER A 142 30.70 -10.08 11.61
N ASP A 143 31.80 -10.65 11.12
CA ASP A 143 32.55 -11.71 11.78
C ASP A 143 33.90 -11.25 12.37
N GLY A 144 34.03 -9.92 12.56
CA GLY A 144 35.26 -9.29 13.06
C GLY A 144 36.32 -9.08 11.98
N SER A 145 36.27 -9.77 10.85
CA SER A 145 37.20 -9.61 9.71
C SER A 145 36.54 -8.87 8.54
N SER A 146 35.26 -9.10 8.33
CA SER A 146 34.48 -8.55 7.23
C SER A 146 33.00 -8.44 7.58
N THR A 147 32.27 -7.59 6.83
CA THR A 147 30.81 -7.57 6.85
C THR A 147 30.30 -8.15 5.54
N ARG A 148 29.43 -9.14 5.63
CA ARG A 148 28.88 -9.88 4.48
C ARG A 148 27.37 -10.03 4.62
N ASP A 149 26.71 -10.19 3.47
CA ASP A 149 25.28 -10.48 3.42
C ASP A 149 25.01 -11.86 4.03
N TYR A 150 23.92 -12.00 4.79
CA TYR A 150 23.51 -13.26 5.44
C TYR A 150 23.54 -14.47 4.50
N GLU A 151 23.17 -14.28 3.24
CA GLU A 151 23.08 -15.35 2.22
C GLU A 151 24.44 -16.04 1.94
N THR A 152 25.53 -15.40 2.33
CA THR A 152 26.90 -15.95 2.13
C THR A 152 27.34 -16.91 3.21
N TYR A 153 26.57 -17.02 4.32
CA TYR A 153 26.89 -17.92 5.42
C TYR A 153 26.27 -19.30 5.22
N SER A 154 26.97 -20.34 5.61
CA SER A 154 26.58 -21.73 5.39
C SER A 154 26.38 -22.50 6.69
N GLY A 155 25.55 -23.56 6.62
CA GLY A 155 25.44 -24.59 7.63
C GLY A 155 25.25 -24.11 9.06
N GLY A 156 26.21 -24.42 9.92
CA GLY A 156 26.11 -24.13 11.35
C GLY A 156 26.12 -22.65 11.72
N GLU A 157 26.76 -21.79 10.92
CA GLU A 157 26.78 -20.32 11.14
C GLU A 157 25.41 -19.71 10.82
N ALA A 158 24.88 -20.04 9.65
CA ALA A 158 23.54 -19.59 9.24
C ALA A 158 22.46 -20.03 10.24
N PHE A 159 22.59 -21.26 10.76
CA PHE A 159 21.68 -21.72 11.80
C PHE A 159 21.75 -20.86 13.06
N ARG A 160 22.95 -20.54 13.57
CA ARG A 160 23.14 -19.71 14.77
C ARG A 160 22.54 -18.30 14.57
N ILE A 161 22.77 -17.70 13.40
CA ILE A 161 22.21 -16.40 13.05
C ILE A 161 20.69 -16.46 13.03
N ASN A 162 20.11 -17.42 12.30
CA ASN A 162 18.64 -17.59 12.22
C ASN A 162 18.01 -17.85 13.58
N PHE A 163 18.63 -18.71 14.38
CA PHE A 163 18.13 -19.03 15.71
C PHE A 163 18.11 -17.77 16.60
N SER A 164 19.18 -16.97 16.57
CA SER A 164 19.29 -15.72 17.33
C SER A 164 18.21 -14.73 16.93
N ILE A 165 17.99 -14.52 15.62
CA ILE A 165 16.95 -13.61 15.11
C ILE A 165 15.55 -14.08 15.52
N ARG A 166 15.25 -15.36 15.36
CA ARG A 166 13.94 -15.92 15.72
C ARG A 166 13.67 -15.81 17.22
N LEU A 167 14.67 -16.09 18.03
CA LEU A 167 14.54 -16.02 19.48
C LEU A 167 14.36 -14.56 19.95
N ALA A 168 15.15 -13.64 19.41
CA ALA A 168 15.01 -12.20 19.67
C ALA A 168 13.63 -11.67 19.24
N LEU A 169 13.16 -12.08 18.06
CA LEU A 169 11.83 -11.70 17.55
C LEU A 169 10.71 -12.25 18.45
N ALA A 170 10.79 -13.52 18.84
CA ALA A 170 9.81 -14.12 19.77
C ALA A 170 9.74 -13.38 21.09
N ARG A 171 10.90 -13.01 21.65
CA ARG A 171 11.00 -12.22 22.89
C ARG A 171 10.44 -10.81 22.74
N LEU A 172 10.78 -10.13 21.64
CA LEU A 172 10.27 -8.79 21.33
C LEU A 172 8.73 -8.78 21.22
N LEU A 173 8.17 -9.77 20.52
CA LEU A 173 6.73 -9.92 20.36
C LEU A 173 6.04 -10.27 21.69
N ALA A 174 6.64 -11.11 22.52
CA ALA A 174 6.12 -11.42 23.84
C ALA A 174 6.01 -10.18 24.75
N ARG A 175 6.97 -9.25 24.63
CA ARG A 175 6.98 -8.02 25.43
C ARG A 175 6.03 -6.94 24.91
N ARG A 176 5.94 -6.76 23.57
CA ARG A 176 5.19 -5.65 22.98
C ARG A 176 3.68 -5.82 22.93
N ASN A 177 3.19 -7.02 22.75
CA ASN A 177 1.77 -7.21 22.42
C ASN A 177 0.82 -7.28 23.59
N GLY A 178 1.26 -7.19 24.84
CA GLY A 178 0.35 -7.43 25.97
C GLY A 178 -0.38 -8.80 25.85
N ALA A 179 -0.34 -9.42 24.68
CA ALA A 179 -0.67 -10.80 24.41
C ALA A 179 0.58 -11.61 24.81
N GLN A 180 0.61 -12.05 26.05
CA GLN A 180 1.67 -12.90 26.54
C GLN A 180 1.77 -14.14 25.66
N LEU A 181 2.74 -14.15 24.75
CA LEU A 181 3.18 -15.40 24.13
C LEU A 181 3.84 -16.22 25.25
N ARG A 182 3.02 -16.99 25.93
CA ARG A 182 3.46 -17.72 27.13
C ARG A 182 4.27 -18.97 26.80
N THR A 183 4.17 -19.45 25.57
CA THR A 183 4.78 -20.71 25.14
C THR A 183 5.67 -20.51 23.94
N LEU A 184 6.92 -20.90 24.05
CA LEU A 184 7.88 -20.99 22.96
C LEU A 184 8.06 -22.46 22.59
N VAL A 185 7.87 -22.82 21.30
CA VAL A 185 8.14 -24.16 20.79
C VAL A 185 9.31 -24.09 19.86
N ILE A 186 10.35 -24.89 20.13
CA ILE A 186 11.55 -25.05 19.30
C ILE A 186 11.54 -26.48 18.78
N ASP A 187 11.24 -26.63 17.48
CA ASP A 187 11.14 -27.91 16.81
C ASP A 187 12.41 -28.18 15.99
N GLU A 188 13.22 -29.10 16.45
CA GLU A 188 14.50 -29.52 15.86
C GLU A 188 15.52 -28.38 15.56
N GLY A 189 16.50 -28.64 14.69
CA GLY A 189 17.51 -27.67 14.27
C GLY A 189 18.86 -27.79 14.95
N PHE A 190 18.99 -28.68 15.98
CA PHE A 190 20.24 -28.87 16.72
C PHE A 190 21.22 -29.81 16.00
N GLY A 191 20.74 -30.56 15.01
CA GLY A 191 21.55 -31.62 14.32
C GLY A 191 22.73 -31.08 13.52
N ASN A 192 22.69 -29.82 13.10
CA ASN A 192 23.73 -29.16 12.32
C ASN A 192 24.86 -28.55 13.19
N GLN A 193 24.80 -28.74 14.50
CA GLN A 193 25.77 -28.19 15.45
C GLN A 193 26.68 -29.31 16.01
N ASP A 194 27.93 -28.95 16.26
CA ASP A 194 28.83 -29.75 17.07
C ASP A 194 28.42 -29.77 18.54
N ALA A 195 29.09 -30.60 19.35
CA ALA A 195 28.74 -30.72 20.77
C ALA A 195 28.83 -29.40 21.53
N GLU A 196 29.83 -28.59 21.25
CA GLU A 196 30.00 -27.28 21.88
C GLU A 196 28.94 -26.28 21.41
N GLY A 197 28.54 -26.33 20.13
CA GLY A 197 27.46 -25.51 19.56
C GLY A 197 26.11 -25.90 20.16
N ARG A 198 25.84 -27.15 20.42
CA ARG A 198 24.62 -27.63 21.11
C ARG A 198 24.52 -27.12 22.54
N GLN A 199 25.63 -27.17 23.28
CA GLN A 199 25.67 -26.64 24.64
C GLN A 199 25.38 -25.13 24.67
N ARG A 200 25.99 -24.37 23.77
CA ARG A 200 25.71 -22.93 23.64
C ARG A 200 24.25 -22.63 23.28
N LEU A 201 23.61 -23.51 22.50
CA LEU A 201 22.17 -23.36 22.22
C LEU A 201 21.31 -23.52 23.47
N VAL A 202 21.61 -24.49 24.31
CA VAL A 202 20.92 -24.70 25.59
C VAL A 202 21.09 -23.47 26.49
N GLU A 203 22.30 -22.92 26.58
CA GLU A 203 22.59 -21.69 27.33
C GLU A 203 21.79 -20.49 26.76
N ALA A 204 21.71 -20.35 25.44
CA ALA A 204 20.96 -19.29 24.79
C ALA A 204 19.43 -19.42 25.02
N ILE A 205 18.90 -20.63 25.06
CA ILE A 205 17.50 -20.89 25.44
C ILE A 205 17.29 -20.45 26.90
N GLY A 206 18.25 -20.75 27.78
CA GLY A 206 18.23 -20.31 29.18
C GLY A 206 18.12 -18.79 29.34
N LEU A 207 18.71 -17.98 28.41
CA LEU A 207 18.64 -16.53 28.47
C LEU A 207 17.23 -15.94 28.28
N VAL A 208 16.33 -16.70 27.67
CA VAL A 208 14.96 -16.25 27.38
C VAL A 208 13.90 -16.94 28.25
N THR A 209 14.31 -17.80 29.17
CA THR A 209 13.39 -18.58 30.04
C THR A 209 12.49 -17.66 30.87
N GLU A 210 12.97 -16.50 31.25
CA GLU A 210 12.19 -15.52 32.04
C GLU A 210 11.07 -14.84 31.24
N ASP A 211 11.14 -14.85 29.93
CA ASP A 211 10.15 -14.20 29.06
C ASP A 211 8.98 -15.13 28.69
N PHE A 212 9.07 -16.44 29.01
CA PHE A 212 8.06 -17.44 28.65
C PHE A 212 7.67 -18.30 29.87
N ASP A 213 6.37 -18.58 30.01
CA ASP A 213 5.88 -19.49 31.04
C ASP A 213 6.31 -20.96 30.75
N MET A 214 6.44 -21.30 29.46
CA MET A 214 6.84 -22.63 29.01
C MET A 214 7.69 -22.54 27.75
N ILE A 215 8.83 -23.25 27.77
CA ILE A 215 9.64 -23.49 26.56
C ILE A 215 9.64 -24.99 26.29
N MET A 216 9.13 -25.38 25.12
CA MET A 216 9.11 -26.78 24.66
C MET A 216 10.16 -26.95 23.57
N VAL A 217 11.12 -27.85 23.81
CA VAL A 217 12.16 -28.22 22.86
C VAL A 217 11.87 -29.62 22.36
N ILE A 218 11.68 -29.78 21.05
CA ILE A 218 11.49 -31.08 20.39
C ILE A 218 12.81 -31.47 19.74
N THR A 219 13.36 -32.61 20.13
CA THR A 219 14.65 -33.07 19.64
C THR A 219 14.75 -34.60 19.70
N HIS A 220 15.51 -35.16 18.76
CA HIS A 220 15.89 -36.59 18.77
C HIS A 220 17.31 -36.80 19.28
N ILE A 221 18.02 -35.77 19.70
CA ILE A 221 19.41 -35.82 20.13
C ILE A 221 19.49 -36.24 21.60
N GLU A 222 20.09 -37.43 21.88
CA GLU A 222 20.19 -37.97 23.23
C GLU A 222 20.93 -37.05 24.21
N GLU A 223 22.03 -36.44 23.78
CA GLU A 223 22.85 -35.53 24.59
C GLU A 223 22.08 -34.33 25.11
N LEU A 224 21.04 -33.90 24.38
CA LEU A 224 20.18 -32.76 24.82
C LEU A 224 19.12 -33.18 25.83
N LYS A 225 18.76 -34.46 25.90
CA LYS A 225 17.77 -34.95 26.87
C LYS A 225 18.22 -34.72 28.31
N GLU A 226 19.51 -34.89 28.58
CA GLU A 226 20.08 -34.70 29.89
C GLU A 226 20.14 -33.23 30.38
N GLN A 227 20.09 -32.33 29.44
CA GLN A 227 20.15 -30.89 29.71
C GLN A 227 18.80 -30.29 30.18
N PHE A 228 17.70 -31.03 30.01
CA PHE A 228 16.37 -30.60 30.39
C PHE A 228 15.79 -31.49 31.48
N PRO A 229 15.57 -30.98 32.69
CA PRO A 229 15.11 -31.78 33.84
C PRO A 229 13.69 -32.34 33.64
N ASN A 230 12.83 -31.61 32.96
CA ASN A 230 11.48 -32.06 32.66
C ASN A 230 11.43 -32.47 31.18
N ARG A 231 11.01 -33.71 30.91
CA ARG A 231 10.94 -34.21 29.54
C ARG A 231 9.82 -35.22 29.30
N ILE A 232 9.33 -35.24 28.09
CA ILE A 232 8.37 -36.21 27.59
C ILE A 232 9.10 -37.07 26.58
N GLU A 233 9.28 -38.34 26.90
CA GLU A 233 9.91 -39.32 25.99
C GLU A 233 8.84 -40.05 25.20
N VAL A 234 9.01 -40.11 23.89
CA VAL A 234 8.12 -40.83 22.97
C VAL A 234 8.92 -41.92 22.26
N GLU A 235 8.63 -43.16 22.58
CA GLU A 235 9.27 -44.33 22.01
C GLU A 235 8.33 -45.05 21.05
N LYS A 236 8.83 -45.43 19.86
CA LYS A 236 8.07 -46.25 18.91
C LYS A 236 8.20 -47.70 19.29
N VAL A 237 7.09 -48.36 19.59
CA VAL A 237 7.02 -49.78 19.92
C VAL A 237 6.16 -50.52 18.85
N PRO A 238 6.27 -51.86 18.73
CA PRO A 238 5.49 -52.59 17.72
C PRO A 238 3.98 -52.41 17.79
N SER A 239 3.45 -52.10 18.97
CA SER A 239 2.03 -51.86 19.23
C SER A 239 1.58 -50.40 19.08
N GLY A 240 2.49 -49.46 18.70
CA GLY A 240 2.18 -48.01 18.57
C GLY A 240 3.29 -47.14 19.15
N SER A 241 2.92 -46.10 19.93
CA SER A 241 3.86 -45.23 20.61
C SER A 241 3.67 -45.31 22.12
N ARG A 242 4.78 -45.39 22.85
CA ARG A 242 4.78 -45.30 24.32
C ARG A 242 5.25 -43.90 24.71
N VAL A 243 4.50 -43.27 25.61
CA VAL A 243 4.84 -41.95 26.11
C VAL A 243 5.16 -42.07 27.59
N SER A 244 6.26 -41.49 28.03
CA SER A 244 6.69 -41.41 29.43
C SER A 244 7.02 -39.95 29.80
N VAL A 245 6.62 -39.51 30.98
CA VAL A 245 6.91 -38.19 31.50
C VAL A 245 7.90 -38.30 32.63
N ILE A 246 9.04 -37.64 32.49
CA ILE A 246 10.12 -37.57 33.46
C ILE A 246 10.13 -36.18 34.05
N ARG A 247 10.15 -36.10 35.39
CA ARG A 247 10.24 -34.85 36.13
C ARG A 247 11.53 -34.87 36.93
N GLY A 248 12.34 -33.82 36.72
CA GLY A 248 13.58 -33.61 37.47
C GLY A 248 13.36 -32.75 38.73
#